data_292fe2d4e5d4e0afb446fe0883cb77bb
#
_entry.id   292fe2d4e5d4e0afb446fe0883cb77bb
#
_cell.length_a   1.000
_cell.length_b   1.000
_cell.length_c   1.000
_cell.angle_alpha   90.00
_cell.angle_beta   90.00
_cell.angle_gamma   90.00
#
_symmetry.space_group_name_H-M   'P 1'
#
loop_
_entity.id
_entity.type
_entity.pdbx_description
1 polymer ?
#
loop_
_entity_poly.entity_id
_entity_poly.type
_entity_poly.pdbx_seq_one_letter_code
_entity_poly.pdbx_strand_id
1 'polypeptide(L)' 'MNYRDRITIDPQVRSGKPCIRGTRITVTDVFDYLGGGMTVSEVLDDFPDLAEEDIQACFAFAADRERRLSVVPHEAAV' A
#
# COMPACT_ATOMS: atom_id res chain seq x y z
N MET A 1 -4.78 10.21 8.30
CA MET A 1 -3.51 9.50 8.55
C MET A 1 -2.43 9.99 7.60
N ASN A 2 -1.23 10.19 8.11
CA ASN A 2 -0.08 10.47 7.24
C ASN A 2 0.64 9.16 6.92
N TYR A 3 0.35 8.59 5.77
CA TYR A 3 0.96 7.30 5.38
C TYR A 3 2.49 7.39 5.22
N ARG A 4 3.04 8.60 5.07
CA ARG A 4 4.49 8.77 4.88
C ARG A 4 5.30 8.32 6.08
N ASP A 5 4.68 8.22 7.23
CA ASP A 5 5.33 7.68 8.42
C ASP A 5 5.47 6.15 8.36
N ARG A 6 4.73 5.50 7.47
CA ARG A 6 4.67 4.04 7.42
C ARG A 6 5.07 3.46 6.06
N ILE A 7 5.08 4.25 5.00
CA ILE A 7 5.45 3.79 3.66
C ILE A 7 6.73 4.49 3.25
N THR A 8 7.72 3.71 2.84
CA THR A 8 9.02 4.24 2.42
C THR A 8 9.34 3.76 1.01
N ILE A 9 10.12 4.58 0.31
CA ILE A 9 10.63 4.23 -1.02
C ILE A 9 12.14 4.36 -0.95
N ASP A 10 12.83 3.22 -1.02
CA ASP A 10 14.28 3.15 -0.93
C ASP A 10 14.77 2.34 -2.13
N PRO A 11 15.62 2.93 -2.99
CA PRO A 11 16.11 2.22 -4.17
C PRO A 11 16.78 0.88 -3.86
N GLN A 12 17.27 0.71 -2.63
CA GLN A 12 17.96 -0.51 -2.22
C GLN A 12 17.03 -1.55 -1.63
N VAL A 13 15.76 -1.22 -1.45
CA VAL A 13 14.76 -2.15 -0.92
C VAL A 13 13.72 -2.41 -2.00
N ARG A 14 13.63 -3.68 -2.42
CA ARG A 14 12.67 -4.11 -3.42
C ARG A 14 12.71 -3.25 -4.69
N SER A 15 13.91 -2.79 -5.07
CA SER A 15 14.14 -2.00 -6.29
C SER A 15 13.37 -0.67 -6.30
N GLY A 16 13.20 -0.07 -5.14
CA GLY A 16 12.54 1.22 -5.02
C GLY A 16 11.02 1.16 -5.02
N LYS A 17 10.45 -0.03 -4.88
CA LYS A 17 8.98 -0.14 -4.74
C LYS A 17 8.56 0.36 -3.36
N PRO A 18 7.40 1.02 -3.25
CA PRO A 18 6.89 1.44 -1.95
C PRO A 18 6.72 0.24 -1.03
N CYS A 19 7.33 0.31 0.14
CA CYS A 19 7.31 -0.76 1.14
C CYS A 19 6.83 -0.22 2.48
N ILE A 20 6.27 -1.11 3.28
CA ILE A 20 5.99 -0.80 4.67
C ILE A 20 7.32 -0.65 5.38
N ARG A 21 7.49 0.46 6.10
CA ARG A 21 8.73 0.82 6.76
C ARG A 21 9.26 -0.34 7.61
N GLY A 22 10.55 -0.59 7.49
CA GLY A 22 11.21 -1.65 8.26
C GLY A 22 10.97 -3.04 7.73
N THR A 23 10.27 -3.19 6.61
CA THR A 23 10.02 -4.50 6.01
C THR A 23 10.40 -4.50 4.53
N ARG A 24 10.33 -5.69 3.93
CA ARG A 24 10.43 -5.82 2.48
C ARG A 24 9.05 -6.09 1.85
N ILE A 25 7.99 -5.84 2.59
CA ILE A 25 6.62 -6.07 2.11
C ILE A 25 6.17 -4.80 1.40
N THR A 26 5.88 -4.93 0.10
CA THR A 26 5.47 -3.80 -0.71
C THR A 26 3.97 -3.53 -0.56
N VAL A 27 3.57 -2.32 -0.91
CA VAL A 27 2.15 -1.98 -1.00
C VAL A 27 1.44 -2.93 -1.97
N THR A 28 2.09 -3.24 -3.10
CA THR A 28 1.54 -4.20 -4.07
C THR A 28 1.37 -5.58 -3.46
N ASP A 29 2.34 -6.04 -2.66
CA ASP A 29 2.21 -7.34 -1.99
C ASP A 29 0.94 -7.39 -1.14
N VAL A 30 0.71 -6.34 -0.35
CA VAL A 30 -0.48 -6.27 0.50
C VAL A 30 -1.75 -6.34 -0.33
N PHE A 31 -1.80 -5.60 -1.43
CA PHE A 31 -2.98 -5.61 -2.29
C PHE A 31 -3.18 -6.94 -2.99
N ASP A 32 -2.10 -7.63 -3.35
CA ASP A 32 -2.20 -8.95 -3.95
C ASP A 32 -2.80 -9.97 -2.95
N TYR A 33 -2.40 -9.89 -1.69
CA TYR A 33 -2.98 -10.77 -0.66
C TYR A 33 -4.47 -10.49 -0.47
N LEU A 34 -4.83 -9.22 -0.31
CA LEU A 34 -6.22 -8.84 -0.10
C LEU A 34 -7.06 -9.10 -1.35
N GLY A 35 -6.53 -8.76 -2.52
CA GLY A 35 -7.19 -9.00 -3.80
C GLY A 35 -7.36 -10.48 -4.11
N GLY A 36 -6.48 -11.32 -3.56
CA GLY A 36 -6.56 -12.77 -3.69
C GLY A 36 -7.53 -13.43 -2.73
N GLY A 37 -8.16 -12.66 -1.85
CA GLY A 37 -9.20 -13.17 -0.96
C GLY A 37 -8.84 -13.25 0.51
N MET A 38 -7.60 -12.88 0.90
CA MET A 38 -7.26 -12.82 2.31
C MET A 38 -7.97 -11.65 2.98
N THR A 39 -8.38 -11.86 4.22
CA THR A 39 -8.88 -10.76 5.05
C THR A 39 -7.70 -10.00 5.65
N VAL A 40 -7.94 -8.78 6.12
CA VAL A 40 -6.93 -8.01 6.84
C VAL A 40 -6.41 -8.80 8.03
N SER A 41 -7.30 -9.45 8.78
CA SER A 41 -6.91 -10.26 9.93
C SER A 41 -5.95 -11.38 9.54
N GLU A 42 -6.23 -12.05 8.42
CA GLU A 42 -5.36 -13.12 7.93
C GLU A 42 -3.99 -12.59 7.51
N VAL A 43 -3.95 -11.44 6.87
CA VAL A 43 -2.67 -10.82 6.47
C VAL A 43 -1.85 -10.50 7.73
N LEU A 44 -2.48 -9.94 8.76
CA LEU A 44 -1.78 -9.60 10.00
C LEU A 44 -1.30 -10.85 10.74
N ASP A 45 -2.05 -11.93 10.67
CA ASP A 45 -1.63 -13.19 11.26
C ASP A 45 -0.41 -13.78 10.55
N ASP A 46 -0.37 -13.69 9.23
CA ASP A 46 0.73 -14.24 8.44
C ASP A 46 1.99 -13.36 8.52
N PHE A 47 1.83 -12.07 8.76
CA PHE A 47 2.93 -11.11 8.81
C PHE A 47 2.87 -10.34 10.13
N PRO A 48 3.35 -10.96 11.23
CA PRO A 48 3.21 -10.36 12.57
C PRO A 48 3.96 -9.06 12.76
N ASP A 49 4.88 -8.71 11.85
CA ASP A 49 5.54 -7.41 11.90
C ASP A 49 4.65 -6.27 11.42
N LEU A 50 3.51 -6.59 10.82
CA LEU A 50 2.58 -5.57 10.35
C LEU A 50 1.53 -5.27 11.40
N ALA A 51 1.13 -4.01 11.46
CA ALA A 51 -0.01 -3.55 12.24
C ALA A 51 -1.16 -3.19 11.31
N GLU A 52 -2.36 -3.09 11.86
CA GLU A 52 -3.51 -2.67 11.08
C GLU A 52 -3.29 -1.31 10.44
N GLU A 53 -2.61 -0.42 11.15
CA GLU A 53 -2.28 0.91 10.63
C GLU A 53 -1.39 0.85 9.39
N ASP A 54 -0.58 -0.19 9.25
CA ASP A 54 0.22 -0.37 8.04
C ASP A 54 -0.65 -0.68 6.84
N ILE A 55 -1.70 -1.47 7.04
CA ILE A 55 -2.67 -1.76 5.98
C ILE A 55 -3.42 -0.49 5.60
N GLN A 56 -3.85 0.29 6.59
CA GLN A 56 -4.52 1.57 6.34
C GLN A 56 -3.60 2.52 5.58
N ALA A 57 -2.32 2.54 5.91
CA ALA A 57 -1.35 3.36 5.21
C ALA A 57 -1.21 2.95 3.75
N CYS A 58 -1.26 1.65 3.45
CA CYS A 58 -1.24 1.18 2.06
C CYS A 58 -2.43 1.70 1.27
N PHE A 59 -3.62 1.67 1.85
CA PHE A 59 -4.81 2.20 1.20
C PHE A 59 -4.71 3.72 1.00
N ALA A 60 -4.24 4.45 2.02
CA ALA A 60 -4.08 5.90 1.92
C ALA A 60 -3.05 6.28 0.84
N PHE A 61 -1.95 5.54 0.78
CA PHE A 61 -0.94 5.72 -0.24
C PHE A 61 -1.53 5.48 -1.63
N ALA A 62 -2.26 4.39 -1.81
CA ALA A 62 -2.86 4.07 -3.09
C ALA A 62 -3.90 5.11 -3.50
N ALA A 63 -4.71 5.56 -2.57
CA ALA A 63 -5.71 6.58 -2.85
C ALA A 63 -5.06 7.89 -3.31
N ASP A 64 -3.95 8.27 -2.69
CA ASP A 64 -3.22 9.47 -3.08
C ASP A 64 -2.62 9.33 -4.47
N ARG A 65 -2.03 8.18 -4.78
CA ARG A 65 -1.48 7.91 -6.11
C ARG A 65 -2.58 7.93 -7.16
N GLU A 66 -3.72 7.32 -6.87
CA GLU A 66 -4.84 7.28 -7.80
C GLU A 66 -5.32 8.68 -8.12
N ARG A 67 -5.42 9.54 -7.11
CA ARG A 67 -5.79 10.93 -7.33
C ARG A 67 -4.80 11.65 -8.23
N ARG A 68 -3.51 11.41 -8.06
CA ARG A 68 -2.46 12.05 -8.86
C ARG A 68 -2.44 11.56 -10.30
N LEU A 69 -2.81 10.30 -10.51
CA LEU A 69 -2.86 9.72 -11.85
C LEU A 69 -4.15 10.03 -12.58
N SER A 70 -5.17 10.47 -11.85
CA SER A 70 -6.49 10.76 -12.41
C SER A 70 -6.56 12.17 -12.97
N VAL A 71 -5.63 12.51 -13.85
CA VAL A 71 -5.64 13.79 -14.55
C VAL A 71 -6.35 13.70 -15.87
N VAL A 72 -6.85 12.54 -16.19
CA VAL A 72 -7.64 12.33 -17.39
C VAL A 72 -8.87 13.21 -17.32
N PRO A 73 -9.27 13.85 -18.41
CA PRO A 73 -10.49 14.65 -18.43
C PRO A 73 -11.63 13.85 -17.83
N HIS A 74 -12.23 14.39 -16.80
CA HIS A 74 -13.25 13.67 -16.08
C HIS A 74 -14.51 13.43 -16.89
N GLU A 75 -14.72 14.18 -17.93
CA GLU A 75 -15.84 13.94 -18.82
C GLU A 75 -15.72 12.58 -19.47
N ALA A 76 -14.54 12.01 -19.53
CA ALA A 76 -14.37 10.65 -20.00
C ALA A 76 -14.87 9.64 -18.99
N ALA A 77 -15.04 10.04 -17.75
CA ALA A 77 -15.47 9.16 -16.67
C ALA A 77 -16.97 9.19 -16.46
N VAL A 78 -17.68 10.00 -17.18
CA VAL A 78 -19.11 10.16 -16.97
C VAL A 78 -19.89 9.21 -17.85
#